data_f328bef1a87445fb3cd13f8ca4d0bc61
#
_entry.id   f328bef1a87445fb3cd13f8ca4d0bc61
#
_cell.length_a   1.000
_cell.length_b   1.000
_cell.length_c   1.000
_cell.angle_alpha   90.00
_cell.angle_beta   90.00
_cell.angle_gamma   90.00
#
_symmetry.space_group_name_H-M   'P 1'
#
loop_
_entity.id
_entity.type
_entity.pdbx_description
1 polymer ?
#
loop_
_entity_poly.entity_id
_entity_poly.type
_entity_poly.pdbx_seq_one_letter_code
_entity_poly.pdbx_strand_id
1 'polypeptide(L)'
;MIVRDKPASSGFGIEVFMMKRPGKGDFPDLHVFPGGKVEASDWQPELCPDMTDAEASERLGIEDGGLRYWMAVARECFEECGVLLARDRLGAMGFDETQRESLQLARQQLLKDEMSWHGLLQENTLTVAVDRLV
;
A
#
# COMPACT_ATOMS: atom_id res chain seq x y z
N MET A 1 0.77 -0.56 -9.40
CA MET A 1 0.82 -1.98 -9.89
C MET A 1 1.75 -2.75 -8.97
N ILE A 2 1.35 -3.94 -8.50
CA ILE A 2 2.22 -4.80 -7.68
C ILE A 2 2.86 -5.83 -8.59
N VAL A 3 4.20 -5.94 -8.55
CA VAL A 3 4.96 -6.85 -9.38
C VAL A 3 5.94 -7.67 -8.55
N ARG A 4 6.26 -8.88 -9.03
CA ARG A 4 7.33 -9.71 -8.47
C ARG A 4 8.04 -10.46 -9.59
N ASP A 5 9.26 -10.88 -9.33
CA ASP A 5 9.96 -11.79 -10.23
C ASP A 5 9.25 -13.14 -10.27
N LYS A 6 9.20 -13.75 -11.46
CA LYS A 6 8.76 -15.15 -11.59
C LYS A 6 9.68 -16.08 -10.83
N PRO A 7 9.15 -17.18 -10.24
CA PRO A 7 9.99 -18.25 -9.72
C PRO A 7 10.96 -18.76 -10.79
N ALA A 8 12.21 -19.00 -10.41
CA ALA A 8 13.26 -19.44 -11.34
C ALA A 8 12.87 -20.69 -12.17
N SER A 9 12.00 -21.54 -11.62
CA SER A 9 11.43 -22.73 -12.31
C SER A 9 10.51 -22.38 -13.48
N SER A 10 10.02 -21.15 -13.57
CA SER A 10 9.04 -20.69 -14.58
C SER A 10 9.68 -19.83 -15.69
N GLY A 11 11.02 -19.71 -15.70
CA GLY A 11 11.76 -18.89 -16.65
C GLY A 11 11.89 -17.44 -16.20
N PHE A 12 12.53 -16.61 -17.06
CA PHE A 12 12.67 -15.17 -16.80
C PHE A 12 11.37 -14.43 -17.03
N GLY A 13 11.11 -13.38 -16.22
CA GLY A 13 9.98 -12.48 -16.40
C GLY A 13 9.43 -11.99 -15.06
N ILE A 14 8.41 -11.17 -15.16
CA ILE A 14 7.68 -10.64 -14.00
C ILE A 14 6.26 -11.21 -13.95
N GLU A 15 5.72 -11.32 -12.75
CA GLU A 15 4.30 -11.54 -12.51
C GLU A 15 3.67 -10.23 -12.02
N VAL A 16 2.50 -9.93 -12.53
CA VAL A 16 1.73 -8.74 -12.15
C VAL A 16 0.51 -9.19 -11.38
N PHE A 17 0.34 -8.64 -10.18
CA PHE A 17 -0.84 -8.92 -9.38
C PHE A 17 -2.03 -8.10 -9.90
N MET A 18 -3.13 -8.78 -10.14
CA MET A 18 -4.41 -8.17 -10.48
C MET A 18 -5.52 -8.79 -9.64
N MET A 19 -6.50 -7.98 -9.27
CA MET A 19 -7.69 -8.43 -8.58
C MET A 19 -8.84 -8.63 -9.58
N LYS A 20 -9.68 -9.62 -9.33
CA LYS A 20 -10.91 -9.78 -10.07
C LYS A 20 -12.03 -9.02 -9.34
N ARG A 21 -12.68 -8.07 -10.00
CA ARG A 21 -13.84 -7.38 -9.45
C ARG A 21 -14.98 -8.35 -9.18
N PRO A 22 -15.77 -8.13 -8.11
CA PRO A 22 -16.98 -8.91 -7.86
C PRO A 22 -17.94 -8.84 -9.06
N GLY A 23 -18.69 -9.91 -9.28
CA GLY A 23 -19.66 -10.01 -10.39
C GLY A 23 -20.89 -9.11 -10.27
N LYS A 24 -20.90 -8.12 -9.34
CA LYS A 24 -21.93 -7.12 -9.12
C LYS A 24 -21.32 -5.72 -9.11
N GLY A 25 -21.98 -4.74 -9.71
CA GLY A 25 -21.52 -3.34 -9.80
C GLY A 25 -21.08 -2.96 -11.21
N ASP A 26 -20.45 -1.80 -11.33
CA ASP A 26 -19.95 -1.30 -12.61
C ASP A 26 -18.74 -2.12 -13.07
N PHE A 27 -18.79 -2.59 -14.31
CA PHE A 27 -17.75 -3.41 -14.93
C PHE A 27 -17.41 -4.69 -14.14
N PRO A 28 -18.38 -5.63 -13.98
CA PRO A 28 -18.17 -6.87 -13.27
C PRO A 28 -17.16 -7.78 -13.96
N ASP A 29 -16.54 -8.67 -13.19
CA ASP A 29 -15.58 -9.69 -13.66
C ASP A 29 -14.31 -9.19 -14.36
N LEU A 30 -14.06 -7.87 -14.38
CA LEU A 30 -12.80 -7.33 -14.90
C LEU A 30 -11.64 -7.57 -13.94
N HIS A 31 -10.46 -7.76 -14.52
CA HIS A 31 -9.21 -7.74 -13.77
C HIS A 31 -8.70 -6.30 -13.69
N VAL A 32 -8.44 -5.84 -12.47
CA VAL A 32 -7.99 -4.48 -12.16
C VAL A 32 -6.78 -4.50 -11.24
N PHE A 33 -5.97 -3.46 -11.28
CA PHE A 33 -4.94 -3.25 -10.29
C PHE A 33 -5.55 -2.78 -8.98
N PRO A 34 -4.95 -3.12 -7.81
CA PRO A 34 -5.31 -2.49 -6.55
C PRO A 34 -5.16 -0.97 -6.64
N GLY A 35 -6.10 -0.25 -6.05
CA GLY A 35 -6.04 1.21 -6.00
C GLY A 35 -7.41 1.85 -5.87
N GLY A 36 -7.44 3.03 -5.30
CA GLY A 36 -8.65 3.78 -5.03
C GLY A 36 -8.42 5.28 -5.04
N LYS A 37 -9.13 6.01 -4.21
CA LYS A 37 -9.12 7.47 -4.17
C LYS A 37 -8.09 7.99 -3.17
N VAL A 38 -7.44 9.09 -3.52
CA VAL A 38 -6.65 9.86 -2.56
C VAL A 38 -7.59 10.57 -1.59
N GLU A 39 -7.33 10.44 -0.30
CA GLU A 39 -8.08 11.05 0.78
C GLU A 39 -7.27 12.15 1.47
N ALA A 40 -7.95 13.03 2.20
CA ALA A 40 -7.27 14.07 2.98
C ALA A 40 -6.39 13.46 4.09
N SER A 41 -6.81 12.32 4.63
CA SER A 41 -6.09 11.51 5.62
C SER A 41 -4.78 10.90 5.10
N ASP A 42 -4.55 10.87 3.79
CA ASP A 42 -3.31 10.37 3.20
C ASP A 42 -2.15 11.39 3.31
N TRP A 43 -2.37 12.58 3.86
CA TRP A 43 -1.30 13.54 4.14
C TRP A 43 -0.64 13.25 5.48
N GLN A 44 0.42 12.43 5.47
CA GLN A 44 1.15 11.98 6.66
C GLN A 44 2.66 11.90 6.37
N PRO A 45 3.33 13.04 6.16
CA PRO A 45 4.74 13.08 5.78
C PRO A 45 5.66 12.44 6.83
N GLU A 46 5.28 12.48 8.11
CA GLU A 46 6.01 11.86 9.22
C GLU A 46 6.09 10.32 9.14
N LEU A 47 5.18 9.70 8.40
CA LEU A 47 5.17 8.25 8.16
C LEU A 47 5.83 7.85 6.83
N CYS A 48 6.43 8.81 6.13
CA CYS A 48 7.16 8.62 4.87
C CYS A 48 8.58 9.18 4.93
N PRO A 49 9.49 8.62 5.76
CA PRO A 49 10.82 9.19 5.95
C PRO A 49 11.71 9.13 4.71
N ASP A 50 11.39 8.26 3.75
CA ASP A 50 12.22 7.97 2.58
C ASP A 50 11.90 8.86 1.35
N MET A 51 10.94 9.78 1.46
CA MET A 51 10.54 10.65 0.35
C MET A 51 9.90 11.95 0.86
N THR A 52 10.31 13.06 0.29
CA THR A 52 9.69 14.36 0.54
C THR A 52 8.50 14.59 -0.40
N ASP A 53 7.60 15.52 -0.04
CA ASP A 53 6.49 15.90 -0.94
C ASP A 53 6.99 16.48 -2.26
N ALA A 54 8.07 17.25 -2.23
CA ALA A 54 8.66 17.83 -3.44
C ALA A 54 9.14 16.73 -4.41
N GLU A 55 9.85 15.70 -3.91
CA GLU A 55 10.30 14.57 -4.73
C GLU A 55 9.11 13.76 -5.27
N ALA A 56 8.09 13.53 -4.44
CA ALA A 56 6.88 12.83 -4.84
C ALA A 56 6.12 13.59 -5.93
N SER A 57 6.01 14.91 -5.77
CA SER A 57 5.33 15.80 -6.73
C SER A 57 6.09 15.89 -8.05
N GLU A 58 7.42 16.01 -8.01
CA GLU A 58 8.26 16.01 -9.21
C GLU A 58 8.07 14.73 -10.04
N ARG A 59 8.06 13.55 -9.38
CA ARG A 59 7.84 12.26 -10.05
C ARG A 59 6.47 12.15 -10.72
N LEU A 60 5.46 12.81 -10.15
CA LEU A 60 4.09 12.83 -10.70
C LEU A 60 3.87 13.95 -11.70
N GLY A 61 4.81 14.91 -11.81
CA GLY A 61 4.67 16.09 -12.68
C GLY A 61 3.59 17.06 -12.20
N ILE A 62 3.39 17.18 -10.88
CA ILE A 62 2.45 18.09 -10.23
C ILE A 62 3.19 19.11 -9.37
N GLU A 63 2.53 20.21 -9.00
CA GLU A 63 3.15 21.32 -8.27
C GLU A 63 3.45 20.95 -6.80
N ASP A 64 2.48 20.37 -6.10
CA ASP A 64 2.59 19.93 -4.70
C ASP A 64 1.61 18.78 -4.37
N GLY A 65 1.69 18.26 -3.14
CA GLY A 65 0.78 17.25 -2.64
C GLY A 65 1.01 15.86 -3.22
N GLY A 66 2.14 15.62 -3.88
CA GLY A 66 2.48 14.34 -4.49
C GLY A 66 2.53 13.20 -3.48
N LEU A 67 3.03 13.46 -2.27
CA LEU A 67 3.18 12.43 -1.24
C LEU A 67 1.85 11.75 -0.86
N ARG A 68 0.71 12.45 -0.97
CA ARG A 68 -0.62 11.86 -0.72
C ARG A 68 -0.92 10.70 -1.66
N TYR A 69 -0.51 10.79 -2.91
CA TYR A 69 -0.73 9.72 -3.91
C TYR A 69 0.07 8.46 -3.55
N TRP A 70 1.30 8.64 -3.10
CA TRP A 70 2.15 7.53 -2.67
C TRP A 70 1.60 6.85 -1.40
N MET A 71 1.13 7.66 -0.44
CA MET A 71 0.45 7.14 0.75
C MET A 71 -0.84 6.39 0.40
N ALA A 72 -1.68 6.97 -0.47
CA ALA A 72 -2.91 6.34 -0.93
C ALA A 72 -2.64 4.98 -1.58
N VAL A 73 -1.60 4.87 -2.42
CA VAL A 73 -1.23 3.59 -3.03
C VAL A 73 -0.91 2.53 -1.99
N ALA A 74 -0.15 2.87 -0.94
CA ALA A 74 0.19 1.92 0.13
C ALA A 74 -1.05 1.51 0.93
N ARG A 75 -1.91 2.46 1.30
CA ARG A 75 -3.17 2.21 2.01
C ARG A 75 -4.11 1.32 1.20
N GLU A 76 -4.40 1.68 -0.03
CA GLU A 76 -5.30 0.94 -0.92
C GLU A 76 -4.80 -0.48 -1.21
N CYS A 77 -3.49 -0.67 -1.41
CA CYS A 77 -2.91 -2.00 -1.55
C CYS A 77 -3.17 -2.87 -0.30
N PHE A 78 -3.05 -2.28 0.89
CA PHE A 78 -3.32 -3.02 2.11
C PHE A 78 -4.82 -3.28 2.31
N GLU A 79 -5.68 -2.28 2.10
CA GLU A 79 -7.13 -2.40 2.22
C GLU A 79 -7.71 -3.43 1.25
N GLU A 80 -7.33 -3.37 -0.01
CA GLU A 80 -7.94 -4.20 -1.05
C GLU A 80 -7.36 -5.62 -1.11
N CYS A 81 -6.04 -5.78 -0.98
CA CYS A 81 -5.40 -7.08 -1.18
C CYS A 81 -4.52 -7.58 -0.01
N GLY A 82 -4.42 -6.81 1.09
CA GLY A 82 -3.63 -7.18 2.26
C GLY A 82 -2.12 -7.10 2.06
N VAL A 83 -1.66 -6.47 0.99
CA VAL A 83 -0.24 -6.24 0.75
C VAL A 83 0.20 -4.98 1.48
N LEU A 84 0.96 -5.14 2.56
CA LEU A 84 1.46 -4.05 3.37
C LEU A 84 2.85 -3.60 2.88
N LEU A 85 2.91 -2.41 2.30
CA LEU A 85 4.14 -1.76 1.84
C LEU A 85 4.67 -0.85 2.95
N ALA A 86 5.16 -1.44 4.02
CA ALA A 86 5.66 -0.72 5.19
C ALA A 86 6.91 -1.39 5.77
N ARG A 87 7.65 -0.63 6.59
CA ARG A 87 8.84 -1.05 7.31
C ARG A 87 8.65 -0.90 8.81
N ASP A 88 9.27 -1.79 9.55
CA ASP A 88 9.42 -1.64 10.99
C ASP A 88 10.52 -0.61 11.35
N ARG A 89 10.76 -0.40 12.65
CA ARG A 89 11.81 0.50 13.17
C ARG A 89 13.22 0.12 12.74
N LEU A 90 13.45 -1.13 12.36
CA LEU A 90 14.75 -1.63 11.90
C LEU A 90 14.90 -1.57 10.38
N GLY A 91 13.87 -1.06 9.69
CA GLY A 91 13.83 -0.98 8.23
C GLY A 91 13.44 -2.30 7.54
N ALA A 92 13.02 -3.32 8.30
CA ALA A 92 12.61 -4.60 7.74
C ALA A 92 11.18 -4.52 7.19
N MET A 93 10.96 -5.14 6.03
CA MET A 93 9.63 -5.30 5.41
C MET A 93 9.02 -6.69 5.65
N GLY A 94 9.74 -7.56 6.36
CA GLY A 94 9.30 -8.90 6.70
C GLY A 94 8.61 -8.92 8.06
N PHE A 95 7.43 -9.55 8.12
CA PHE A 95 6.67 -9.74 9.36
C PHE A 95 6.64 -11.23 9.70
N ASP A 96 6.83 -11.56 10.99
CA ASP A 96 6.63 -12.91 11.50
C ASP A 96 5.14 -13.28 11.51
N GLU A 97 4.82 -14.53 11.87
CA GLU A 97 3.44 -15.03 11.81
C GLU A 97 2.53 -14.27 12.79
N THR A 98 3.00 -14.01 14.01
CA THR A 98 2.22 -13.27 15.02
C THR A 98 1.92 -11.83 14.57
N GLN A 99 2.91 -11.17 13.98
CA GLN A 99 2.74 -9.83 13.41
C GLN A 99 1.74 -9.85 12.24
N ARG A 100 1.80 -10.86 11.37
CA ARG A 100 0.86 -11.01 10.25
C ARG A 100 -0.57 -11.20 10.73
N GLU A 101 -0.79 -12.04 11.74
CA GLU A 101 -2.12 -12.23 12.34
C GLU A 101 -2.66 -10.92 12.93
N SER A 102 -1.83 -10.18 13.68
CA SER A 102 -2.20 -8.88 14.24
C SER A 102 -2.54 -7.87 13.13
N LEU A 103 -1.72 -7.77 12.10
CA LEU A 103 -1.96 -6.88 10.96
C LEU A 103 -3.22 -7.27 10.18
N GLN A 104 -3.54 -8.55 10.08
CA GLN A 104 -4.79 -9.01 9.46
C GLN A 104 -6.02 -8.59 10.25
N LEU A 105 -5.96 -8.61 11.59
CA LEU A 105 -7.03 -8.10 12.45
C LEU A 105 -7.16 -6.58 12.31
N ALA A 106 -6.03 -5.85 12.33
CA ALA A 106 -6.01 -4.41 12.13
C ALA A 106 -6.60 -4.01 10.75
N ARG A 107 -6.31 -4.79 9.69
CA ARG A 107 -6.94 -4.59 8.39
C ARG A 107 -8.46 -4.74 8.43
N GLN A 108 -8.99 -5.71 9.19
CA GLN A 108 -10.44 -5.86 9.33
C GLN A 108 -11.08 -4.69 10.05
N GLN A 109 -10.39 -4.10 11.05
CA GLN A 109 -10.85 -2.88 11.74
C GLN A 109 -10.80 -1.66 10.81
N LEU A 110 -9.73 -1.53 10.01
CA LEU A 110 -9.59 -0.48 9.00
C LEU A 110 -10.76 -0.52 8.00
N LEU A 111 -11.08 -1.70 7.45
CA LEU A 111 -12.18 -1.90 6.51
C LEU A 111 -13.59 -1.65 7.09
N LYS A 112 -13.72 -1.54 8.40
CA LYS A 112 -14.97 -1.22 9.12
C LYS A 112 -15.00 0.20 9.66
N ASP A 113 -14.00 1.03 9.33
CA ASP A 113 -13.80 2.36 9.91
C ASP A 113 -13.64 2.37 11.45
N GLU A 114 -13.23 1.25 12.04
CA GLU A 114 -12.96 1.11 13.49
C GLU A 114 -11.52 1.54 13.83
N MET A 115 -10.65 1.65 12.83
CA MET A 115 -9.26 2.10 12.93
C MET A 115 -8.92 2.94 11.70
N SER A 116 -8.09 3.97 11.87
CA SER A 116 -7.55 4.73 10.73
C SER A 116 -6.25 4.11 10.21
N TRP A 117 -5.92 4.37 8.95
CA TRP A 117 -4.61 3.99 8.38
C TRP A 117 -3.43 4.54 9.20
N HIS A 118 -3.51 5.81 9.60
CA HIS A 118 -2.53 6.44 10.48
C HIS A 118 -2.39 5.68 11.81
N GLY A 119 -3.51 5.38 12.46
CA GLY A 119 -3.54 4.62 13.72
C GLY A 119 -2.88 3.26 13.59
N LEU A 120 -3.20 2.53 12.52
CA LEU A 120 -2.59 1.23 12.22
C LEU A 120 -1.05 1.32 12.15
N LEU A 121 -0.54 2.28 11.39
CA LEU A 121 0.91 2.45 11.23
C LEU A 121 1.58 2.85 12.55
N GLN A 122 0.99 3.78 13.30
CA GLN A 122 1.53 4.23 14.59
C GLN A 122 1.52 3.13 15.65
N GLU A 123 0.40 2.42 15.84
CA GLU A 123 0.30 1.36 16.84
C GLU A 123 1.28 0.21 16.58
N ASN A 124 1.54 -0.10 15.30
CA ASN A 124 2.51 -1.11 14.92
C ASN A 124 3.93 -0.56 14.71
N THR A 125 4.12 0.74 14.91
CA THR A 125 5.42 1.42 14.73
C THR A 125 6.01 1.19 13.33
N LEU A 126 5.19 1.44 12.33
CA LEU A 126 5.52 1.24 10.93
C LEU A 126 5.65 2.58 10.19
N THR A 127 6.49 2.62 9.18
CA THR A 127 6.57 3.69 8.17
C THR A 127 6.33 3.13 6.78
N VAL A 128 5.76 3.92 5.90
CA VAL A 128 5.47 3.48 4.53
C VAL A 128 6.75 3.40 3.71
N ALA A 129 6.95 2.28 3.02
CA ALA A 129 8.11 2.02 2.17
C ALA A 129 7.90 2.63 0.78
N VAL A 130 7.81 3.96 0.68
CA VAL A 130 7.52 4.69 -0.57
C VAL A 130 8.62 4.53 -1.63
N ASP A 131 9.86 4.25 -1.24
CA ASP A 131 10.98 3.95 -2.13
C ASP A 131 10.79 2.65 -2.94
N ARG A 132 9.84 1.81 -2.53
CA ARG A 132 9.44 0.59 -3.27
C ARG A 132 8.35 0.84 -4.31
N LEU A 133 7.82 2.05 -4.34
CA LEU A 133 6.85 2.49 -5.34
C LEU A 133 7.59 3.19 -6.50
N VAL A 134 7.30 2.79 -7.73
CA VAL A 134 7.89 3.31 -8.96
C VAL A 134 6.80 3.70 -9.95
#